data_fc178b9745b46fd449b575c09bf61614
#
_entry.id   fc178b9745b46fd449b575c09bf61614
#
_cell.length_a   1.000
_cell.length_b   1.000
_cell.length_c   1.000
_cell.angle_alpha   90.00
_cell.angle_beta   90.00
_cell.angle_gamma   90.00
#
_symmetry.space_group_name_H-M   'P 1'
#
loop_
_entity.id
_entity.type
_entity.pdbx_description
1 polymer ?
#
loop_
_entity_poly.entity_id
_entity_poly.type
_entity_poly.pdbx_seq_one_letter_code
_entity_poly.pdbx_strand_id
1 'polypeptide(L)'
;VLRGEFAPISTKVPGTYVTDQLPRLAQQADRYTIVRSVTHRDFEHGSAAYTALTGHPHPLPGTNTTAQPDDFPTYGSVVTRLASTSRPVPDFVVLGPVMHQGARPPLAGQNAGFLGSGYDAFRIPDDPGSDSFHVDGISLSDGVGSDRFAARRQLLESIDGTSRRTDERQIQGVNGLYDRAFGLLGSAQTQAAFNLTSESDSLRDGYGRTQFGQSLLLARRLVEAEVPLITVNWSKLNADQWDTHKQNYPRLRKMLPPFDLSLAAFLDDLGQRGLLDSTLVVCLGEFGRTPKINEAAGRDHWPDCYSLLLAGGGIPGGRVFGASNRSAAYPVRDEVAPWDIAATMFHLMGIDPKRHILNRQGQPLPVSRGQVISRLF
;
A
#
# COMPACT_ATOMS: atom_id res chain seq x y z
N VAL A 1 -10.60 31.55 3.17
CA VAL A 1 -11.58 30.78 3.92
C VAL A 1 -10.91 29.50 4.39
N LEU A 2 -11.02 29.16 5.68
CA LEU A 2 -10.45 27.92 6.22
C LEU A 2 -11.46 26.78 6.16
N ARG A 3 -12.73 27.07 6.51
CA ARG A 3 -13.79 26.06 6.51
C ARG A 3 -14.23 25.73 5.07
N GLY A 4 -14.32 24.45 4.79
CA GLY A 4 -14.79 23.95 3.49
C GLY A 4 -16.32 23.89 3.37
N GLU A 5 -16.79 23.42 2.21
CA GLU A 5 -18.22 23.27 1.93
C GLU A 5 -18.84 22.04 2.62
N PHE A 6 -18.03 21.03 2.94
CA PHE A 6 -18.54 19.78 3.54
C PHE A 6 -18.87 19.97 5.02
N ALA A 7 -20.02 19.43 5.42
CA ALA A 7 -20.47 19.47 6.80
C ALA A 7 -19.83 18.32 7.63
N PRO A 8 -19.56 18.52 8.92
CA PRO A 8 -19.21 17.42 9.81
C PRO A 8 -20.48 16.60 10.13
N ILE A 9 -20.37 15.29 10.08
CA ILE A 9 -21.37 14.36 10.60
C ILE A 9 -20.82 13.60 11.80
N SER A 10 -21.71 13.25 12.73
CA SER A 10 -21.37 12.41 13.87
C SER A 10 -21.03 11.00 13.40
N THR A 11 -20.06 10.41 14.05
CA THR A 11 -19.70 9.01 13.82
C THR A 11 -20.34 8.11 14.90
N LYS A 12 -20.20 6.80 14.75
CA LYS A 12 -20.55 5.81 15.77
C LYS A 12 -19.80 6.03 17.11
N VAL A 13 -18.68 6.74 17.08
CA VAL A 13 -17.88 7.06 18.26
C VAL A 13 -18.23 8.47 18.75
N PRO A 14 -18.81 8.63 19.95
CA PRO A 14 -19.18 9.93 20.48
C PRO A 14 -18.01 10.92 20.50
N GLY A 15 -18.27 12.15 20.04
CA GLY A 15 -17.27 13.21 19.97
C GLY A 15 -16.31 13.13 18.77
N THR A 16 -16.42 12.10 17.93
CA THR A 16 -15.68 11.99 16.68
C THR A 16 -16.57 12.34 15.50
N TYR A 17 -16.04 13.20 14.61
CA TYR A 17 -16.75 13.70 13.44
C TYR A 17 -15.91 13.49 12.20
N VAL A 18 -16.58 13.14 11.09
CA VAL A 18 -15.99 13.09 9.75
C VAL A 18 -16.81 13.93 8.78
N THR A 19 -16.37 14.09 7.56
CA THR A 19 -17.14 14.80 6.53
C THR A 19 -18.42 14.03 6.15
N ASP A 20 -19.48 14.75 5.80
CA ASP A 20 -20.75 14.22 5.26
C ASP A 20 -20.59 13.40 3.98
N GLN A 21 -19.41 13.44 3.37
CA GLN A 21 -19.06 12.62 2.21
C GLN A 21 -18.59 11.19 2.57
N LEU A 22 -18.47 10.88 3.87
CA LEU A 22 -18.00 9.58 4.38
C LEU A 22 -19.03 8.94 5.36
N PRO A 23 -20.32 8.81 4.97
CA PRO A 23 -21.35 8.35 5.89
C PRO A 23 -21.20 6.87 6.30
N ARG A 24 -20.64 6.01 5.44
CA ARG A 24 -20.43 4.59 5.74
C ARG A 24 -19.25 4.39 6.70
N LEU A 25 -18.15 5.07 6.47
CA LEU A 25 -17.00 5.08 7.38
C LEU A 25 -17.38 5.72 8.72
N ALA A 26 -18.26 6.72 8.75
CA ALA A 26 -18.79 7.27 10.00
C ALA A 26 -19.44 6.21 10.89
N GLN A 27 -20.18 5.26 10.29
CA GLN A 27 -20.82 4.15 11.01
C GLN A 27 -19.85 3.05 11.46
N GLN A 28 -18.62 3.05 10.95
CA GLN A 28 -17.59 2.09 11.30
C GLN A 28 -16.41 2.72 12.08
N ALA A 29 -16.59 3.92 12.61
CA ALA A 29 -15.53 4.64 13.31
C ALA A 29 -14.97 3.89 14.53
N ASP A 30 -15.71 2.95 15.08
CA ASP A 30 -15.29 2.05 16.15
C ASP A 30 -14.28 0.99 15.69
N ARG A 31 -14.05 0.80 14.38
CA ARG A 31 -13.12 -0.18 13.82
C ARG A 31 -11.76 0.41 13.44
N TYR A 32 -11.62 1.72 13.45
CA TYR A 32 -10.37 2.36 13.04
C TYR A 32 -9.94 3.50 13.96
N THR A 33 -8.66 3.80 13.92
CA THR A 33 -8.04 4.97 14.57
C THR A 33 -7.66 6.00 13.51
N ILE A 34 -7.99 7.26 13.75
CA ILE A 34 -7.52 8.40 12.94
C ILE A 34 -6.28 8.98 13.61
N VAL A 35 -5.15 9.01 12.91
CA VAL A 35 -3.96 9.76 13.33
C VAL A 35 -4.01 11.14 12.68
N ARG A 36 -4.06 12.22 13.48
CA ARG A 36 -4.29 13.60 13.01
C ARG A 36 -3.05 14.50 13.04
N SER A 37 -1.93 13.95 13.38
CA SER A 37 -0.72 14.73 13.70
C SER A 37 0.47 14.28 12.88
N VAL A 38 0.22 13.69 11.70
CA VAL A 38 1.31 13.29 10.81
C VAL A 38 1.92 14.55 10.19
N THR A 39 3.25 14.62 10.17
CA THR A 39 3.96 15.79 9.66
C THR A 39 5.32 15.41 9.08
N HIS A 40 5.70 16.12 8.04
CA HIS A 40 7.05 16.19 7.48
C HIS A 40 7.23 17.53 6.76
N ARG A 41 8.32 17.73 6.01
CA ARG A 41 8.62 19.02 5.38
C ARG A 41 8.67 18.97 3.84
N ASP A 42 8.35 17.82 3.27
CA ASP A 42 8.44 17.60 1.84
C ASP A 42 7.07 17.82 1.17
N PHE A 43 6.99 18.81 0.29
CA PHE A 43 5.77 19.23 -0.39
C PHE A 43 5.74 18.83 -1.87
N GLU A 44 6.72 18.07 -2.36
CA GLU A 44 6.73 17.55 -3.73
C GLU A 44 6.28 16.08 -3.78
N HIS A 45 5.40 15.77 -4.71
CA HIS A 45 4.83 14.42 -4.82
C HIS A 45 5.87 13.32 -4.90
N GLY A 46 6.92 13.50 -5.72
CA GLY A 46 7.92 12.45 -5.95
C GLY A 46 8.65 12.05 -4.67
N SER A 47 9.27 12.99 -4.00
CA SER A 47 10.03 12.74 -2.78
C SER A 47 9.16 12.45 -1.56
N ALA A 48 7.95 13.04 -1.49
CA ALA A 48 6.99 12.73 -0.43
C ALA A 48 6.37 11.33 -0.59
N ALA A 49 6.01 10.93 -1.82
CA ALA A 49 5.53 9.58 -2.10
C ALA A 49 6.59 8.51 -1.80
N TYR A 50 7.86 8.78 -2.16
CA TYR A 50 8.97 7.94 -1.76
C TYR A 50 9.00 7.74 -0.23
N THR A 51 8.88 8.83 0.52
CA THR A 51 8.86 8.77 1.99
C THR A 51 7.66 7.95 2.51
N ALA A 52 6.49 8.14 1.92
CA ALA A 52 5.28 7.40 2.30
C ALA A 52 5.37 5.90 2.00
N LEU A 53 6.08 5.50 0.93
CA LEU A 53 6.19 4.11 0.48
C LEU A 53 7.37 3.35 1.09
N THR A 54 8.39 4.05 1.57
CA THR A 54 9.60 3.43 2.10
C THR A 54 9.79 3.65 3.60
N GLY A 55 9.15 4.66 4.18
CA GLY A 55 9.41 5.11 5.54
C GLY A 55 10.75 5.83 5.73
N HIS A 56 11.41 6.19 4.61
CA HIS A 56 12.68 6.91 4.63
C HIS A 56 12.56 8.22 3.86
N PRO A 57 13.09 9.34 4.40
CA PRO A 57 13.14 10.58 3.63
C PRO A 57 13.93 10.40 2.34
N HIS A 58 13.43 10.96 1.25
CA HIS A 58 14.16 10.96 -0.01
C HIS A 58 15.48 11.74 0.13
N PRO A 59 16.61 11.25 -0.42
CA PRO A 59 17.91 11.96 -0.34
C PRO A 59 17.87 13.39 -0.90
N LEU A 60 16.98 13.65 -1.84
CA LEU A 60 16.73 14.96 -2.45
C LEU A 60 15.29 15.38 -2.19
N PRO A 61 14.95 15.93 -1.01
CA PRO A 61 13.60 16.40 -0.71
C PRO A 61 13.21 17.58 -1.62
N GLY A 62 11.92 17.74 -1.85
CA GLY A 62 11.40 18.81 -2.72
C GLY A 62 11.62 18.52 -4.21
N THR A 63 11.81 17.27 -4.62
CA THR A 63 12.07 16.89 -6.00
C THR A 63 11.14 15.79 -6.50
N ASN A 64 10.91 15.78 -7.80
CA ASN A 64 10.18 14.72 -8.50
C ASN A 64 11.16 13.82 -9.23
N THR A 65 11.95 13.06 -8.47
CA THR A 65 12.93 12.14 -9.01
C THR A 65 12.29 10.82 -9.45
N THR A 66 12.92 10.23 -10.45
CA THR A 66 12.58 8.87 -10.91
C THR A 66 13.28 7.82 -10.05
N ALA A 67 12.76 6.59 -10.08
CA ALA A 67 13.34 5.47 -9.37
C ALA A 67 14.82 5.26 -9.72
N GLN A 68 15.64 5.07 -8.71
CA GLN A 68 17.07 4.82 -8.80
C GLN A 68 17.42 3.44 -8.19
N PRO A 69 18.48 2.77 -8.69
CA PRO A 69 18.90 1.49 -8.12
C PRO A 69 19.33 1.54 -6.65
N ASP A 70 19.71 2.71 -6.16
CA ASP A 70 20.16 2.94 -4.77
C ASP A 70 19.03 3.48 -3.87
N ASP A 71 17.82 3.57 -4.38
CA ASP A 71 16.66 3.95 -3.57
C ASP A 71 16.44 2.98 -2.40
N PHE A 72 15.93 3.48 -1.30
CA PHE A 72 15.50 2.61 -0.20
C PHE A 72 14.30 1.75 -0.68
N PRO A 73 14.27 0.44 -0.34
CA PRO A 73 13.20 -0.45 -0.79
C PRO A 73 11.84 -0.10 -0.17
N THR A 74 10.78 -0.43 -0.89
CA THR A 74 9.41 -0.32 -0.35
C THR A 74 9.22 -1.25 0.86
N TYR A 75 8.17 -0.99 1.66
CA TYR A 75 7.79 -1.85 2.79
C TYR A 75 7.71 -3.33 2.40
N GLY A 76 7.03 -3.64 1.30
CA GLY A 76 6.84 -5.02 0.86
C GLY A 76 8.13 -5.68 0.43
N SER A 77 9.04 -4.95 -0.19
CA SER A 77 10.38 -5.48 -0.56
C SER A 77 11.22 -5.80 0.68
N VAL A 78 11.12 -4.97 1.73
CA VAL A 78 11.75 -5.26 3.03
C VAL A 78 11.14 -6.50 3.67
N VAL A 79 9.81 -6.63 3.68
CA VAL A 79 9.09 -7.80 4.20
C VAL A 79 9.51 -9.05 3.43
N THR A 80 9.52 -9.03 2.10
CA THR A 80 9.98 -10.15 1.26
C THR A 80 11.41 -10.55 1.59
N ARG A 81 12.29 -9.59 1.89
CA ARG A 81 13.70 -9.87 2.24
C ARG A 81 13.88 -10.47 3.64
N LEU A 82 13.07 -10.06 4.61
CA LEU A 82 13.27 -10.38 6.02
C LEU A 82 12.31 -11.44 6.59
N ALA A 83 11.14 -11.58 6.02
CA ALA A 83 10.04 -12.41 6.51
C ALA A 83 9.36 -13.20 5.38
N SER A 84 10.10 -13.53 4.30
CA SER A 84 9.59 -14.34 3.20
C SER A 84 9.00 -15.65 3.73
N THR A 85 7.84 -16.01 3.20
CA THR A 85 7.14 -17.24 3.56
C THR A 85 7.50 -18.37 2.59
N SER A 86 7.34 -19.61 3.02
CA SER A 86 7.42 -20.79 2.14
C SER A 86 6.11 -21.07 1.38
N ARG A 87 5.14 -20.18 1.49
CA ARG A 87 3.81 -20.35 0.88
C ARG A 87 3.88 -20.12 -0.63
N PRO A 88 3.06 -20.80 -1.41
CA PRO A 88 3.02 -20.63 -2.84
C PRO A 88 2.18 -19.40 -3.25
N VAL A 89 2.38 -18.27 -2.58
CA VAL A 89 1.76 -16.96 -2.86
C VAL A 89 2.85 -15.90 -2.89
N PRO A 90 2.67 -14.77 -3.61
CA PRO A 90 3.64 -13.68 -3.56
C PRO A 90 3.76 -13.10 -2.15
N ASP A 91 4.96 -12.82 -1.70
CA ASP A 91 5.17 -12.13 -0.40
C ASP A 91 4.72 -10.66 -0.43
N PHE A 92 4.69 -10.05 -1.62
CA PHE A 92 4.31 -8.67 -1.81
C PHE A 92 3.55 -8.46 -3.13
N VAL A 93 2.34 -7.92 -3.04
CA VAL A 93 1.47 -7.62 -4.19
C VAL A 93 1.14 -6.12 -4.23
N VAL A 94 1.19 -5.53 -5.42
CA VAL A 94 0.71 -4.16 -5.67
C VAL A 94 -0.43 -4.20 -6.67
N LEU A 95 -1.59 -3.71 -6.26
CA LEU A 95 -2.81 -3.60 -7.07
C LEU A 95 -3.00 -2.16 -7.54
N GLY A 96 -3.37 -2.01 -8.80
CA GLY A 96 -3.58 -0.72 -9.43
C GLY A 96 -2.35 -0.16 -10.15
N PRO A 97 -2.50 1.01 -10.76
CA PRO A 97 -1.50 1.57 -11.67
C PRO A 97 -0.20 1.95 -10.95
N VAL A 98 0.89 1.93 -11.71
CA VAL A 98 2.15 2.54 -11.29
C VAL A 98 1.94 4.05 -11.11
N MET A 99 2.46 4.60 -10.03
CA MET A 99 2.31 6.02 -9.73
C MET A 99 3.24 6.86 -10.61
N HIS A 100 2.65 7.85 -11.26
CA HIS A 100 3.32 8.83 -12.09
C HIS A 100 2.84 10.23 -11.73
N GLN A 101 3.63 11.24 -12.02
CA GLN A 101 3.21 12.62 -12.02
C GLN A 101 3.09 13.12 -13.46
N GLY A 102 1.87 13.19 -13.97
CA GLY A 102 1.61 13.53 -15.36
C GLY A 102 2.27 12.53 -16.34
N ALA A 103 2.93 13.03 -17.37
CA ALA A 103 3.65 12.23 -18.37
C ALA A 103 5.10 11.85 -17.93
N ARG A 104 5.48 12.09 -16.68
CA ARG A 104 6.82 11.81 -16.18
C ARG A 104 7.03 10.30 -15.99
N PRO A 105 8.28 9.81 -15.91
CA PRO A 105 8.58 8.44 -15.52
C PRO A 105 7.96 8.07 -14.16
N PRO A 106 7.90 6.76 -13.82
CA PRO A 106 7.44 6.31 -12.51
C PRO A 106 8.14 7.02 -11.35
N LEU A 107 7.35 7.40 -10.33
CA LEU A 107 7.90 8.00 -9.11
C LEU A 107 8.83 7.02 -8.40
N ALA A 108 9.86 7.55 -7.73
CA ALA A 108 10.74 6.79 -6.86
C ALA A 108 9.99 6.14 -5.69
N GLY A 109 10.59 5.15 -5.05
CA GLY A 109 10.03 4.48 -3.87
C GLY A 109 9.03 3.36 -4.14
N GLN A 110 8.76 3.01 -5.41
CA GLN A 110 7.81 1.96 -5.77
C GLN A 110 8.44 0.58 -5.98
N ASN A 111 9.76 0.47 -5.95
CA ASN A 111 10.52 -0.73 -6.29
C ASN A 111 11.38 -1.20 -5.10
N ALA A 112 12.04 -2.32 -5.29
CA ALA A 112 12.93 -2.90 -4.29
C ALA A 112 14.25 -2.14 -4.09
N GLY A 113 14.54 -1.11 -4.90
CA GLY A 113 15.71 -0.27 -4.78
C GLY A 113 17.00 -1.08 -4.67
N PHE A 114 17.81 -0.77 -3.66
CA PHE A 114 19.11 -1.42 -3.48
C PHE A 114 19.06 -2.93 -3.16
N LEU A 115 17.89 -3.48 -2.81
CA LEU A 115 17.73 -4.93 -2.65
C LEU A 115 17.73 -5.67 -3.99
N GLY A 116 17.43 -4.98 -5.09
CA GLY A 116 17.37 -5.54 -6.44
C GLY A 116 16.01 -6.12 -6.79
N SER A 117 15.75 -6.28 -8.09
CA SER A 117 14.46 -6.64 -8.68
C SER A 117 13.87 -7.97 -8.19
N GLY A 118 14.68 -8.85 -7.61
CA GLY A 118 14.22 -10.08 -6.97
C GLY A 118 13.28 -9.88 -5.79
N TYR A 119 13.23 -8.68 -5.25
CA TYR A 119 12.36 -8.30 -4.15
C TYR A 119 11.28 -7.31 -4.57
N ASP A 120 11.11 -7.07 -5.87
CA ASP A 120 10.01 -6.25 -6.39
C ASP A 120 8.65 -6.90 -6.14
N ALA A 121 7.62 -6.05 -6.11
CA ALA A 121 6.26 -6.49 -5.97
C ALA A 121 5.78 -7.34 -7.17
N PHE A 122 4.90 -8.30 -6.91
CA PHE A 122 4.04 -8.83 -7.95
C PHE A 122 2.98 -7.78 -8.26
N ARG A 123 3.06 -7.16 -9.46
CA ARG A 123 2.22 -6.02 -9.83
C ARG A 123 1.05 -6.43 -10.70
N ILE A 124 -0.11 -5.90 -10.37
CA ILE A 124 -1.35 -6.04 -11.15
C ILE A 124 -1.87 -4.63 -11.44
N PRO A 125 -1.44 -4.04 -12.57
CA PRO A 125 -1.88 -2.70 -12.96
C PRO A 125 -3.29 -2.68 -13.54
N ASP A 126 -3.80 -3.83 -13.98
CA ASP A 126 -5.08 -3.97 -14.66
C ASP A 126 -6.25 -3.73 -13.71
N ASP A 127 -7.40 -3.39 -14.29
CA ASP A 127 -8.64 -3.17 -13.55
C ASP A 127 -9.30 -4.50 -13.19
N PRO A 128 -9.34 -4.92 -11.91
CA PRO A 128 -10.01 -6.15 -11.50
C PRO A 128 -11.55 -6.09 -11.69
N GLY A 129 -12.10 -4.92 -12.00
CA GLY A 129 -13.50 -4.74 -12.33
C GLY A 129 -13.84 -5.03 -13.79
N SER A 130 -12.84 -5.16 -14.66
CA SER A 130 -13.03 -5.44 -16.08
C SER A 130 -13.50 -6.88 -16.31
N ASP A 131 -14.39 -7.07 -17.28
CA ASP A 131 -14.85 -8.41 -17.69
C ASP A 131 -13.71 -9.26 -18.29
N SER A 132 -12.69 -8.61 -18.83
CA SER A 132 -11.48 -9.25 -19.36
C SER A 132 -10.36 -9.41 -18.34
N PHE A 133 -10.62 -9.14 -17.06
CA PHE A 133 -9.59 -9.21 -16.04
C PHE A 133 -9.01 -10.61 -15.91
N HIS A 134 -7.73 -10.71 -16.09
CA HIS A 134 -6.92 -11.89 -15.82
C HIS A 134 -5.57 -11.45 -15.27
N VAL A 135 -4.90 -12.34 -14.58
CA VAL A 135 -3.59 -12.04 -14.03
C VAL A 135 -2.55 -12.86 -14.76
N ASP A 136 -1.68 -12.17 -15.48
CA ASP A 136 -0.56 -12.81 -16.16
C ASP A 136 0.44 -13.39 -15.16
N GLY A 137 1.03 -14.53 -15.52
CA GLY A 137 2.10 -15.14 -14.74
C GLY A 137 1.67 -15.95 -13.51
N ILE A 138 0.36 -16.20 -13.32
CA ILE A 138 -0.14 -17.14 -12.30
C ILE A 138 -0.80 -18.39 -12.88
N SER A 139 -1.03 -18.43 -14.18
CA SER A 139 -1.53 -19.58 -14.92
C SER A 139 -0.51 -20.07 -15.92
N LEU A 140 -0.51 -21.37 -16.16
CA LEU A 140 0.29 -21.93 -17.24
C LEU A 140 -0.28 -21.49 -18.59
N SER A 141 0.60 -21.16 -19.55
CA SER A 141 0.18 -20.81 -20.91
C SER A 141 -0.57 -21.97 -21.56
N ASP A 142 -1.50 -21.65 -22.46
CA ASP A 142 -2.23 -22.64 -23.22
C ASP A 142 -1.29 -23.64 -23.87
N GLY A 143 -1.61 -24.94 -23.71
CA GLY A 143 -0.80 -26.06 -24.23
C GLY A 143 0.39 -26.47 -23.34
N VAL A 144 0.58 -25.87 -22.18
CA VAL A 144 1.56 -26.32 -21.18
C VAL A 144 0.83 -27.02 -20.04
N GLY A 145 0.69 -28.33 -20.13
CA GLY A 145 0.15 -29.13 -19.01
C GLY A 145 1.11 -29.21 -17.82
N SER A 146 0.57 -29.58 -16.65
CA SER A 146 1.31 -29.74 -15.39
C SER A 146 2.55 -30.60 -15.52
N ASP A 147 2.45 -31.71 -16.28
CA ASP A 147 3.57 -32.66 -16.47
C ASP A 147 4.71 -32.04 -17.27
N ARG A 148 4.37 -31.29 -18.32
CA ARG A 148 5.38 -30.58 -19.13
C ARG A 148 6.03 -29.45 -18.35
N PHE A 149 5.29 -28.80 -17.49
CA PHE A 149 5.80 -27.77 -16.57
C PHE A 149 6.76 -28.38 -15.53
N ALA A 150 6.39 -29.51 -14.92
CA ALA A 150 7.26 -30.25 -13.99
C ALA A 150 8.54 -30.74 -14.65
N ALA A 151 8.45 -31.27 -15.89
CA ALA A 151 9.61 -31.69 -16.65
C ALA A 151 10.56 -30.53 -16.99
N ARG A 152 10.05 -29.36 -17.34
CA ARG A 152 10.85 -28.15 -17.57
C ARG A 152 11.57 -27.68 -16.29
N ARG A 153 10.88 -27.74 -15.15
CA ARG A 153 11.48 -27.44 -13.85
C ARG A 153 12.64 -28.39 -13.53
N GLN A 154 12.43 -29.71 -13.65
CA GLN A 154 13.49 -30.69 -13.42
C GLN A 154 14.71 -30.50 -14.36
N LEU A 155 14.45 -30.18 -15.64
CA LEU A 155 15.52 -29.88 -16.58
C LEU A 155 16.33 -28.65 -16.15
N LEU A 156 15.68 -27.59 -15.74
CA LEU A 156 16.34 -26.38 -15.24
C LEU A 156 17.20 -26.69 -13.99
N GLU A 157 16.64 -27.39 -13.00
CA GLU A 157 17.35 -27.82 -11.80
C GLU A 157 18.58 -28.69 -12.13
N SER A 158 18.51 -29.53 -13.16
CA SER A 158 19.64 -30.37 -13.61
C SER A 158 20.75 -29.56 -14.27
N ILE A 159 20.40 -28.53 -15.04
CA ILE A 159 21.36 -27.63 -15.71
C ILE A 159 22.04 -26.73 -14.67
N ASP A 160 21.28 -26.16 -13.76
CA ASP A 160 21.79 -25.30 -12.67
C ASP A 160 22.67 -26.08 -11.70
N GLY A 161 22.34 -27.35 -11.42
CA GLY A 161 23.18 -28.25 -10.63
C GLY A 161 24.58 -28.47 -11.22
N THR A 162 24.69 -28.37 -12.53
CA THR A 162 25.94 -28.55 -13.27
C THR A 162 26.75 -27.25 -13.31
N SER A 163 26.10 -26.08 -13.31
CA SER A 163 26.70 -24.75 -13.41
C SER A 163 27.24 -24.19 -12.10
N ARG A 164 26.97 -24.81 -10.94
CA ARG A 164 27.28 -24.32 -9.57
C ARG A 164 28.78 -24.14 -9.25
N ARG A 165 29.68 -24.22 -10.23
CA ARG A 165 31.14 -24.07 -10.00
C ARG A 165 31.67 -22.66 -10.14
N THR A 166 30.89 -21.65 -10.52
CA THR A 166 31.40 -20.31 -10.87
C THR A 166 30.45 -19.19 -10.42
N ASP A 167 30.46 -18.77 -9.21
CA ASP A 167 29.76 -17.58 -8.65
C ASP A 167 28.50 -17.85 -7.82
N GLU A 168 28.70 -18.40 -6.62
CA GLU A 168 27.62 -18.83 -5.72
C GLU A 168 26.64 -17.71 -5.28
N ARG A 169 27.04 -16.44 -5.22
CA ARG A 169 26.19 -15.36 -4.67
C ARG A 169 25.18 -14.79 -5.67
N GLN A 170 25.54 -14.65 -6.93
CA GLN A 170 24.61 -14.17 -7.97
C GLN A 170 23.63 -15.27 -8.38
N ILE A 171 24.08 -16.52 -8.43
CA ILE A 171 23.29 -17.69 -8.82
C ILE A 171 22.23 -18.02 -7.74
N GLN A 172 22.54 -17.90 -6.45
CA GLN A 172 21.56 -18.11 -5.37
C GLN A 172 20.39 -17.13 -5.42
N GLY A 173 20.62 -15.87 -5.83
CA GLY A 173 19.56 -14.89 -6.03
C GLY A 173 18.61 -15.24 -7.18
N VAL A 174 19.17 -15.70 -8.32
CA VAL A 174 18.39 -16.05 -9.51
C VAL A 174 17.59 -17.35 -9.29
N ASN A 175 18.17 -18.37 -8.69
CA ASN A 175 17.46 -19.62 -8.40
C ASN A 175 16.27 -19.43 -7.45
N GLY A 176 16.41 -18.59 -6.43
CA GLY A 176 15.30 -18.25 -5.54
C GLY A 176 14.14 -17.52 -6.25
N LEU A 177 14.43 -16.78 -7.33
CA LEU A 177 13.39 -16.15 -8.16
C LEU A 177 12.65 -17.18 -9.03
N TYR A 178 13.38 -18.12 -9.64
CA TYR A 178 12.78 -19.20 -10.42
C TYR A 178 11.91 -20.10 -9.55
N ASP A 179 12.37 -20.48 -8.36
CA ASP A 179 11.59 -21.30 -7.43
C ASP A 179 10.29 -20.63 -7.00
N ARG A 180 10.33 -19.33 -6.73
CA ARG A 180 9.11 -18.54 -6.44
C ARG A 180 8.18 -18.48 -7.65
N ALA A 181 8.70 -18.17 -8.83
CA ALA A 181 7.90 -18.10 -10.05
C ALA A 181 7.24 -19.45 -10.37
N PHE A 182 7.99 -20.55 -10.25
CA PHE A 182 7.45 -21.89 -10.45
C PHE A 182 6.42 -22.27 -9.37
N GLY A 183 6.64 -21.88 -8.11
CA GLY A 183 5.68 -22.07 -7.02
C GLY A 183 4.36 -21.38 -7.29
N LEU A 184 4.39 -20.13 -7.79
CA LEU A 184 3.21 -19.35 -8.13
C LEU A 184 2.42 -19.96 -9.31
N LEU A 185 3.10 -20.30 -10.41
CA LEU A 185 2.48 -20.85 -11.61
C LEU A 185 1.79 -22.21 -11.39
N GLY A 186 2.28 -23.02 -10.47
CA GLY A 186 1.74 -24.35 -10.15
C GLY A 186 0.69 -24.37 -9.05
N SER A 187 0.42 -23.25 -8.38
CA SER A 187 -0.43 -23.21 -7.20
C SER A 187 -1.90 -22.93 -7.50
N ALA A 188 -2.75 -23.95 -7.30
CA ALA A 188 -4.19 -23.76 -7.36
C ALA A 188 -4.70 -22.75 -6.31
N GLN A 189 -4.03 -22.66 -5.16
CA GLN A 189 -4.34 -21.68 -4.11
C GLN A 189 -4.08 -20.25 -4.61
N THR A 190 -2.94 -20.03 -5.27
CA THR A 190 -2.62 -18.72 -5.88
C THR A 190 -3.64 -18.35 -6.94
N GLN A 191 -3.91 -19.26 -7.87
CA GLN A 191 -4.90 -19.01 -8.93
C GLN A 191 -6.29 -18.68 -8.35
N ALA A 192 -6.73 -19.43 -7.34
CA ALA A 192 -8.00 -19.19 -6.67
C ALA A 192 -8.02 -17.81 -5.98
N ALA A 193 -6.92 -17.39 -5.33
CA ALA A 193 -6.84 -16.10 -4.64
C ALA A 193 -7.05 -14.91 -5.59
N PHE A 194 -6.52 -14.99 -6.81
CA PHE A 194 -6.65 -13.93 -7.82
C PHE A 194 -7.95 -13.99 -8.63
N ASN A 195 -8.75 -15.03 -8.48
CA ASN A 195 -9.98 -15.20 -9.26
C ASN A 195 -11.18 -14.49 -8.62
N LEU A 196 -11.54 -13.29 -9.11
CA LEU A 196 -12.71 -12.54 -8.66
C LEU A 196 -14.05 -13.08 -9.19
N THR A 197 -14.05 -13.95 -10.20
CA THR A 197 -15.31 -14.50 -10.75
C THR A 197 -15.98 -15.47 -9.79
N SER A 198 -15.26 -15.95 -8.77
CA SER A 198 -15.81 -16.78 -7.70
C SER A 198 -16.63 -15.99 -6.67
N GLU A 199 -16.54 -14.66 -6.67
CA GLU A 199 -17.31 -13.80 -5.77
C GLU A 199 -18.69 -13.48 -6.35
N SER A 200 -19.70 -13.43 -5.48
CA SER A 200 -21.05 -13.08 -5.91
C SER A 200 -21.14 -11.64 -6.43
N ASP A 201 -22.05 -11.40 -7.37
CA ASP A 201 -22.31 -10.04 -7.86
C ASP A 201 -22.72 -9.09 -6.75
N SER A 202 -23.52 -9.54 -5.80
CA SER A 202 -23.92 -8.74 -4.64
C SER A 202 -22.73 -8.27 -3.80
N LEU A 203 -21.73 -9.13 -3.57
CA LEU A 203 -20.52 -8.76 -2.85
C LEU A 203 -19.68 -7.79 -3.67
N ARG A 204 -19.49 -8.07 -4.95
CA ARG A 204 -18.76 -7.19 -5.87
C ARG A 204 -19.40 -5.81 -5.97
N ASP A 205 -20.74 -5.73 -6.01
CA ASP A 205 -21.49 -4.48 -6.00
C ASP A 205 -21.34 -3.74 -4.65
N GLY A 206 -21.29 -4.48 -3.55
CA GLY A 206 -21.06 -3.94 -2.21
C GLY A 206 -19.73 -3.20 -2.08
N TYR A 207 -18.68 -3.68 -2.75
CA TYR A 207 -17.38 -3.00 -2.86
C TYR A 207 -17.39 -1.85 -3.88
N GLY A 208 -18.38 -1.78 -4.76
CA GLY A 208 -18.45 -0.88 -5.91
C GLY A 208 -17.68 -1.41 -7.12
N ARG A 209 -18.30 -1.28 -8.32
CA ARG A 209 -17.73 -1.73 -9.62
C ARG A 209 -16.72 -0.72 -10.17
N THR A 210 -15.85 -0.19 -9.31
CA THR A 210 -14.73 0.67 -9.70
C THR A 210 -13.43 -0.11 -9.58
N GLN A 211 -12.38 0.31 -10.29
CA GLN A 211 -11.05 -0.28 -10.16
C GLN A 211 -10.61 -0.33 -8.68
N PHE A 212 -10.81 0.75 -7.93
CA PHE A 212 -10.43 0.78 -6.51
C PHE A 212 -11.25 -0.21 -5.66
N GLY A 213 -12.56 -0.26 -5.84
CA GLY A 213 -13.42 -1.17 -5.09
C GLY A 213 -13.11 -2.64 -5.36
N GLN A 214 -12.92 -3.00 -6.64
CA GLN A 214 -12.57 -4.37 -7.02
C GLN A 214 -11.13 -4.72 -6.64
N SER A 215 -10.21 -3.74 -6.60
CA SER A 215 -8.87 -3.95 -6.05
C SER A 215 -8.90 -4.22 -4.54
N LEU A 216 -9.76 -3.54 -3.76
CA LEU A 216 -9.93 -3.86 -2.34
C LEU A 216 -10.57 -5.25 -2.12
N LEU A 217 -11.52 -5.65 -2.96
CA LEU A 217 -12.07 -7.02 -2.92
C LEU A 217 -10.98 -8.06 -3.24
N LEU A 218 -10.13 -7.79 -4.23
CA LEU A 218 -8.99 -8.65 -4.53
C LEU A 218 -7.98 -8.67 -3.37
N ALA A 219 -7.71 -7.51 -2.75
CA ALA A 219 -6.85 -7.44 -1.57
C ALA A 219 -7.39 -8.29 -0.41
N ARG A 220 -8.70 -8.31 -0.14
CA ARG A 220 -9.30 -9.18 0.86
C ARG A 220 -9.03 -10.66 0.55
N ARG A 221 -9.18 -11.10 -0.70
CA ARG A 221 -8.88 -12.48 -1.11
C ARG A 221 -7.40 -12.83 -0.94
N LEU A 222 -6.52 -11.88 -1.22
CA LEU A 222 -5.07 -12.06 -1.00
C LEU A 222 -4.73 -12.13 0.50
N VAL A 223 -5.45 -11.39 1.35
CA VAL A 223 -5.36 -11.54 2.82
C VAL A 223 -5.79 -12.94 3.25
N GLU A 224 -6.90 -13.48 2.72
CA GLU A 224 -7.34 -14.86 2.98
C GLU A 224 -6.30 -15.90 2.52
N ALA A 225 -5.59 -15.62 1.44
CA ALA A 225 -4.50 -16.44 0.95
C ALA A 225 -3.17 -16.19 1.71
N GLU A 226 -3.21 -15.34 2.74
CA GLU A 226 -2.08 -15.04 3.63
C GLU A 226 -0.89 -14.37 2.92
N VAL A 227 -1.17 -13.51 1.91
CA VAL A 227 -0.16 -12.63 1.32
C VAL A 227 0.30 -11.61 2.37
N PRO A 228 1.59 -11.57 2.73
CA PRO A 228 2.07 -10.78 3.86
C PRO A 228 1.89 -9.28 3.72
N LEU A 229 2.05 -8.73 2.51
CA LEU A 229 1.87 -7.31 2.26
C LEU A 229 1.20 -7.03 0.91
N ILE A 230 0.16 -6.21 0.96
CA ILE A 230 -0.60 -5.81 -0.22
C ILE A 230 -0.67 -4.28 -0.22
N THR A 231 -0.33 -3.66 -1.34
CA THR A 231 -0.54 -2.23 -1.56
C THR A 231 -1.64 -2.04 -2.60
N VAL A 232 -2.62 -1.21 -2.31
CA VAL A 232 -3.66 -0.81 -3.27
C VAL A 232 -3.45 0.64 -3.62
N ASN A 233 -3.05 0.90 -4.86
CA ASN A 233 -2.81 2.25 -5.35
C ASN A 233 -4.09 2.83 -5.95
N TRP A 234 -4.53 3.96 -5.43
CA TRP A 234 -5.50 4.80 -6.10
C TRP A 234 -4.81 6.00 -6.74
N SER A 235 -4.16 5.75 -7.81
CA SER A 235 -3.53 6.76 -8.66
C SER A 235 -3.92 6.47 -10.10
N LYS A 236 -4.21 7.47 -10.88
CA LYS A 236 -4.51 7.29 -12.30
C LYS A 236 -3.49 8.08 -13.12
N LEU A 237 -2.93 7.42 -14.13
CA LEU A 237 -2.06 8.06 -15.09
C LEU A 237 -2.78 9.27 -15.71
N ASN A 238 -2.12 10.43 -15.73
CA ASN A 238 -2.62 11.67 -16.32
C ASN A 238 -3.92 12.25 -15.73
N ALA A 239 -4.30 11.86 -14.52
CA ALA A 239 -5.45 12.43 -13.82
C ALA A 239 -5.04 12.89 -12.42
N ASP A 240 -5.17 14.20 -12.17
CA ASP A 240 -4.92 14.84 -10.87
C ASP A 240 -6.07 14.53 -9.90
N GLN A 241 -6.31 13.23 -9.59
CA GLN A 241 -7.51 12.84 -8.86
C GLN A 241 -7.55 13.48 -7.47
N TRP A 242 -6.57 13.15 -6.62
CA TRP A 242 -6.48 13.68 -5.26
C TRP A 242 -5.70 14.99 -5.18
N ASP A 243 -5.00 15.37 -6.25
CA ASP A 243 -4.24 16.61 -6.35
C ASP A 243 -5.13 17.77 -6.78
N THR A 244 -5.87 18.32 -5.83
CA THR A 244 -6.98 19.25 -6.06
C THR A 244 -6.58 20.71 -5.90
N HIS A 245 -5.55 21.16 -6.60
CA HIS A 245 -5.15 22.58 -6.65
C HIS A 245 -6.24 23.51 -7.21
N LYS A 246 -7.25 22.94 -7.87
CA LYS A 246 -8.39 23.65 -8.43
C LYS A 246 -9.66 22.86 -8.16
N GLN A 247 -10.77 23.58 -7.92
CA GLN A 247 -12.11 22.95 -7.79
C GLN A 247 -12.12 21.77 -6.83
N ASN A 248 -11.54 21.94 -5.63
CA ASN A 248 -11.38 20.88 -4.64
C ASN A 248 -12.69 20.14 -4.33
N TYR A 249 -13.78 20.87 -4.04
CA TYR A 249 -15.05 20.25 -3.62
C TYR A 249 -15.78 19.52 -4.75
N PRO A 250 -15.92 20.06 -5.97
CA PRO A 250 -16.50 19.32 -7.09
C PRO A 250 -15.76 18.02 -7.40
N ARG A 251 -14.42 17.99 -7.28
CA ARG A 251 -13.61 16.80 -7.47
C ARG A 251 -13.82 15.80 -6.32
N LEU A 252 -13.75 16.24 -5.07
CA LEU A 252 -13.95 15.40 -3.92
C LEU A 252 -15.36 14.77 -3.86
N ARG A 253 -16.42 15.50 -4.29
CA ARG A 253 -17.77 14.93 -4.41
C ARG A 253 -17.86 13.74 -5.37
N LYS A 254 -16.94 13.62 -6.32
CA LYS A 254 -16.86 12.46 -7.23
C LYS A 254 -16.02 11.32 -6.67
N MET A 255 -15.01 11.61 -5.86
CA MET A 255 -14.04 10.62 -5.38
C MET A 255 -14.38 10.05 -4.01
N LEU A 256 -14.90 10.87 -3.10
CA LEU A 256 -15.18 10.41 -1.73
C LEU A 256 -16.30 9.37 -1.63
N PRO A 257 -17.41 9.42 -2.39
CA PRO A 257 -18.43 8.39 -2.30
C PRO A 257 -17.95 6.98 -2.68
N PRO A 258 -17.25 6.76 -3.82
CA PRO A 258 -16.68 5.44 -4.10
C PRO A 258 -15.58 5.03 -3.11
N PHE A 259 -14.81 5.97 -2.56
CA PHE A 259 -13.86 5.69 -1.48
C PHE A 259 -14.57 5.20 -0.21
N ASP A 260 -15.59 5.93 0.23
CA ASP A 260 -16.40 5.58 1.41
C ASP A 260 -17.05 4.21 1.27
N LEU A 261 -17.67 3.95 0.11
CA LEU A 261 -18.29 2.65 -0.19
C LEU A 261 -17.27 1.51 -0.10
N SER A 262 -16.18 1.64 -0.82
CA SER A 262 -15.22 0.55 -1.00
C SER A 262 -14.42 0.26 0.27
N LEU A 263 -13.92 1.30 0.95
CA LEU A 263 -13.14 1.12 2.18
C LEU A 263 -14.01 0.63 3.33
N ALA A 264 -15.25 1.12 3.43
CA ALA A 264 -16.18 0.62 4.44
C ALA A 264 -16.55 -0.86 4.20
N ALA A 265 -16.80 -1.25 2.94
CA ALA A 265 -17.05 -2.65 2.59
C ALA A 265 -15.85 -3.54 2.93
N PHE A 266 -14.63 -3.08 2.64
CA PHE A 266 -13.39 -3.80 2.95
C PHE A 266 -13.22 -4.05 4.45
N LEU A 267 -13.38 -3.01 5.28
CA LEU A 267 -13.27 -3.13 6.74
C LEU A 267 -14.37 -4.02 7.32
N ASP A 268 -15.58 -3.96 6.77
CA ASP A 268 -16.70 -4.79 7.20
C ASP A 268 -16.46 -6.28 6.87
N ASP A 269 -16.05 -6.57 5.63
CA ASP A 269 -15.77 -7.93 5.15
C ASP A 269 -14.60 -8.57 5.92
N LEU A 270 -13.51 -7.83 6.15
CA LEU A 270 -12.41 -8.30 7.02
C LEU A 270 -12.91 -8.59 8.44
N GLY A 271 -13.75 -7.72 9.00
CA GLY A 271 -14.32 -7.91 10.33
C GLY A 271 -15.24 -9.13 10.42
N GLN A 272 -16.15 -9.32 9.46
CA GLN A 272 -17.07 -10.45 9.41
C GLN A 272 -16.36 -11.79 9.25
N ARG A 273 -15.20 -11.80 8.57
CA ARG A 273 -14.37 -13.01 8.37
C ARG A 273 -13.38 -13.26 9.50
N GLY A 274 -13.30 -12.39 10.51
CA GLY A 274 -12.33 -12.49 11.59
C GLY A 274 -10.87 -12.21 11.14
N LEU A 275 -10.69 -11.55 10.00
CA LEU A 275 -9.38 -11.24 9.44
C LEU A 275 -8.82 -9.90 9.94
N LEU A 276 -9.68 -8.99 10.41
CA LEU A 276 -9.27 -7.63 10.78
C LEU A 276 -8.28 -7.63 11.95
N ASP A 277 -8.44 -8.51 12.92
CA ASP A 277 -7.55 -8.57 14.09
C ASP A 277 -6.11 -8.95 13.72
N SER A 278 -5.92 -9.72 12.65
CA SER A 278 -4.60 -10.16 12.14
C SER A 278 -4.11 -9.37 10.94
N THR A 279 -4.87 -8.37 10.47
CA THR A 279 -4.56 -7.58 9.29
C THR A 279 -4.49 -6.10 9.63
N LEU A 280 -3.30 -5.50 9.56
CA LEU A 280 -3.16 -4.05 9.69
C LEU A 280 -3.53 -3.37 8.36
N VAL A 281 -4.56 -2.55 8.39
CA VAL A 281 -4.97 -1.69 7.27
C VAL A 281 -4.44 -0.28 7.51
N VAL A 282 -3.65 0.24 6.57
CA VAL A 282 -3.11 1.61 6.61
C VAL A 282 -3.61 2.35 5.38
N CYS A 283 -4.42 3.40 5.59
CA CYS A 283 -4.87 4.28 4.52
C CYS A 283 -4.20 5.65 4.68
N LEU A 284 -3.35 6.00 3.73
CA LEU A 284 -2.54 7.20 3.78
C LEU A 284 -2.37 7.86 2.40
N GLY A 285 -1.97 9.12 2.40
CA GLY A 285 -1.38 9.84 1.28
C GLY A 285 -0.01 10.36 1.68
N GLU A 286 0.71 10.91 0.73
CA GLU A 286 2.07 11.39 0.92
C GLU A 286 2.14 12.68 1.77
N PHE A 287 1.09 13.52 1.73
CA PHE A 287 0.92 14.73 2.56
C PHE A 287 -0.56 15.15 2.60
N GLY A 288 -0.85 16.21 3.35
CA GLY A 288 -2.17 16.84 3.43
C GLY A 288 -2.34 18.00 2.43
N ARG A 289 -3.39 18.77 2.66
CA ARG A 289 -3.73 19.95 1.85
C ARG A 289 -3.81 21.19 2.72
N THR A 290 -3.48 22.37 2.15
CA THR A 290 -3.49 23.63 2.87
C THR A 290 -4.83 23.85 3.59
N PRO A 291 -4.81 24.30 4.86
CA PRO A 291 -6.03 24.67 5.56
C PRO A 291 -6.78 25.82 4.87
N LYS A 292 -6.06 26.72 4.22
CA LYS A 292 -6.63 27.83 3.46
C LYS A 292 -6.94 27.38 2.01
N ILE A 293 -8.14 27.69 1.55
CA ILE A 293 -8.56 27.50 0.15
C ILE A 293 -7.90 28.60 -0.68
N ASN A 294 -7.29 28.23 -1.81
CA ASN A 294 -6.64 29.14 -2.73
C ASN A 294 -7.65 29.85 -3.67
N GLU A 295 -7.17 30.75 -4.52
CA GLU A 295 -8.00 31.56 -5.44
C GLU A 295 -8.70 30.74 -6.53
N ALA A 296 -8.16 29.56 -6.86
CA ALA A 296 -8.77 28.61 -7.79
C ALA A 296 -9.79 27.65 -7.14
N ALA A 297 -10.27 27.98 -5.93
CA ALA A 297 -11.15 27.13 -5.11
C ALA A 297 -10.53 25.72 -4.85
N GLY A 298 -9.21 25.64 -4.81
CA GLY A 298 -8.42 24.45 -4.57
C GLY A 298 -7.70 24.50 -3.21
N ARG A 299 -6.91 23.46 -2.96
CA ARG A 299 -5.98 23.39 -1.84
C ARG A 299 -4.64 22.90 -2.33
N ASP A 300 -3.57 23.56 -1.88
CA ASP A 300 -2.20 23.24 -2.25
C ASP A 300 -1.61 22.18 -1.29
N HIS A 301 -0.37 21.73 -1.55
CA HIS A 301 0.31 20.76 -0.74
C HIS A 301 0.58 21.27 0.68
N TRP A 302 0.37 20.43 1.69
CA TRP A 302 0.60 20.77 3.09
C TRP A 302 1.12 19.58 3.90
N PRO A 303 2.43 19.36 3.91
CA PRO A 303 3.05 18.27 4.66
C PRO A 303 3.12 18.52 6.17
N ASP A 304 2.95 19.77 6.60
CA ASP A 304 3.12 20.18 8.01
C ASP A 304 2.08 19.59 8.96
N CYS A 305 0.91 19.18 8.46
CA CYS A 305 -0.09 18.47 9.27
C CYS A 305 -1.10 17.75 8.37
N TYR A 306 -1.19 16.42 8.52
CA TYR A 306 -2.21 15.64 7.81
C TYR A 306 -2.64 14.41 8.61
N SER A 307 -3.64 13.70 8.07
CA SER A 307 -4.24 12.56 8.74
C SER A 307 -4.06 11.30 7.93
N LEU A 308 -4.02 10.16 8.64
CA LEU A 308 -4.11 8.83 8.09
C LEU A 308 -5.08 7.98 8.93
N LEU A 309 -5.51 6.84 8.40
CA LEU A 309 -6.37 5.89 9.06
C LEU A 309 -5.61 4.57 9.27
N LEU A 310 -5.74 4.02 10.48
CA LEU A 310 -5.23 2.70 10.85
C LEU A 310 -6.39 1.83 11.34
N ALA A 311 -6.45 0.57 10.90
CA ALA A 311 -7.45 -0.37 11.40
C ALA A 311 -6.87 -1.78 11.53
N GLY A 312 -7.30 -2.52 12.51
CA GLY A 312 -6.91 -3.90 12.74
C GLY A 312 -5.44 -4.11 13.11
N GLY A 313 -4.97 -5.35 13.02
CA GLY A 313 -3.57 -5.70 13.26
C GLY A 313 -3.05 -5.30 14.64
N GLY A 314 -3.89 -5.32 15.68
CA GLY A 314 -3.54 -4.89 17.04
C GLY A 314 -3.79 -3.40 17.32
N ILE A 315 -4.18 -2.58 16.33
CA ILE A 315 -4.57 -1.18 16.55
C ILE A 315 -6.04 -1.12 17.01
N PRO A 316 -6.33 -0.60 18.22
CA PRO A 316 -7.71 -0.46 18.68
C PRO A 316 -8.46 0.57 17.84
N GLY A 317 -9.71 0.28 17.53
CA GLY A 317 -10.60 1.21 16.85
C GLY A 317 -11.23 2.25 17.79
N GLY A 318 -12.01 3.17 17.23
CA GLY A 318 -12.76 4.17 17.98
C GLY A 318 -11.90 5.31 18.55
N ARG A 319 -10.72 5.55 18.03
CA ARG A 319 -9.76 6.50 18.61
C ARG A 319 -9.35 7.60 17.61
N VAL A 320 -9.01 8.73 18.17
CA VAL A 320 -8.30 9.82 17.47
C VAL A 320 -6.98 10.04 18.19
N PHE A 321 -5.87 9.76 17.50
CA PHE A 321 -4.52 9.94 18.00
C PHE A 321 -3.93 11.26 17.50
N GLY A 322 -3.31 12.01 18.43
CA GLY A 322 -2.74 13.31 18.15
C GLY A 322 -3.79 14.41 17.98
N ALA A 323 -3.33 15.61 17.78
CA ALA A 323 -4.17 16.78 17.53
C ALA A 323 -3.43 17.84 16.73
N SER A 324 -4.17 18.51 15.83
CA SER A 324 -3.73 19.74 15.18
C SER A 324 -4.14 20.99 15.97
N ASN A 325 -3.55 22.14 15.64
CA ASN A 325 -3.99 23.44 16.13
C ASN A 325 -5.39 23.79 15.56
N ARG A 326 -5.97 24.91 16.03
CA ARG A 326 -7.33 25.35 15.64
C ARG A 326 -7.52 25.60 14.15
N SER A 327 -6.44 25.87 13.40
CA SER A 327 -6.47 26.05 11.95
C SER A 327 -6.19 24.78 11.17
N ALA A 328 -5.98 23.64 11.82
CA ALA A 328 -5.54 22.39 11.25
C ALA A 328 -4.22 22.50 10.43
N ALA A 329 -3.37 23.46 10.78
CA ALA A 329 -2.14 23.76 10.06
C ALA A 329 -0.93 22.99 10.59
N TYR A 330 -0.84 22.79 11.92
CA TYR A 330 0.32 22.19 12.57
C TYR A 330 -0.09 21.26 13.70
N PRO A 331 0.64 20.18 13.95
CA PRO A 331 0.44 19.32 15.12
C PRO A 331 0.69 20.13 16.41
N VAL A 332 -0.07 19.83 17.47
CA VAL A 332 0.10 20.40 18.81
C VAL A 332 0.20 19.35 19.90
N ARG A 333 -0.10 18.10 19.56
CA ARG A 333 0.00 16.95 20.45
C ARG A 333 0.28 15.68 19.67
N ASP A 334 1.16 14.85 20.21
CA ASP A 334 1.52 13.55 19.67
C ASP A 334 1.90 13.64 18.17
N GLU A 335 2.88 14.47 17.86
CA GLU A 335 3.44 14.60 16.50
C GLU A 335 3.96 13.25 16.02
N VAL A 336 3.67 12.89 14.77
CA VAL A 336 4.04 11.62 14.15
C VAL A 336 4.74 11.90 12.82
N ALA A 337 5.90 11.32 12.63
CA ALA A 337 6.57 11.34 11.34
C ALA A 337 6.20 10.10 10.49
N PRO A 338 6.26 10.15 9.16
CA PRO A 338 6.02 8.99 8.30
C PRO A 338 6.88 7.77 8.66
N TRP A 339 8.12 7.98 9.05
CA TRP A 339 9.02 6.91 9.50
C TRP A 339 8.64 6.29 10.85
N ASP A 340 7.86 6.99 11.69
CA ASP A 340 7.29 6.41 12.92
C ASP A 340 6.13 5.47 12.59
N ILE A 341 5.34 5.81 11.58
CA ILE A 341 4.33 4.88 11.02
C ILE A 341 5.02 3.64 10.45
N ALA A 342 6.09 3.82 9.68
CA ALA A 342 6.89 2.71 9.14
C ALA A 342 7.43 1.79 10.26
N ALA A 343 8.04 2.38 11.30
CA ALA A 343 8.52 1.62 12.44
C ALA A 343 7.41 0.84 13.15
N THR A 344 6.24 1.46 13.29
CA THR A 344 5.06 0.84 13.90
C THR A 344 4.52 -0.30 13.04
N MET A 345 4.43 -0.12 11.72
CA MET A 345 4.04 -1.17 10.79
C MET A 345 4.98 -2.38 10.87
N PHE A 346 6.29 -2.18 10.78
CA PHE A 346 7.26 -3.26 10.88
C PHE A 346 7.18 -3.98 12.23
N HIS A 347 7.06 -3.23 13.32
CA HIS A 347 6.90 -3.79 14.67
C HIS A 347 5.68 -4.71 14.77
N LEU A 348 4.52 -4.26 14.28
CA LEU A 348 3.27 -5.05 14.28
C LEU A 348 3.36 -6.27 13.35
N MET A 349 4.22 -6.24 12.34
CA MET A 349 4.54 -7.41 11.49
C MET A 349 5.62 -8.33 12.10
N GLY A 350 6.08 -8.08 13.33
CA GLY A 350 7.11 -8.88 13.99
C GLY A 350 8.54 -8.61 13.48
N ILE A 351 8.75 -7.53 12.74
CA ILE A 351 10.06 -7.11 12.24
C ILE A 351 10.60 -6.00 13.14
N ASP A 352 11.77 -6.21 13.76
CA ASP A 352 12.44 -5.14 14.53
C ASP A 352 12.80 -3.97 13.60
N PRO A 353 12.25 -2.75 13.81
CA PRO A 353 12.57 -1.58 13.00
C PRO A 353 14.05 -1.20 13.00
N LYS A 354 14.78 -1.57 14.03
CA LYS A 354 16.23 -1.33 14.16
C LYS A 354 17.09 -2.37 13.45
N ARG A 355 16.48 -3.46 12.96
CA ARG A 355 17.20 -4.45 12.17
C ARG A 355 17.83 -3.80 10.94
N HIS A 356 19.04 -4.22 10.60
CA HIS A 356 19.76 -3.65 9.47
C HIS A 356 19.60 -4.53 8.21
N ILE A 357 19.51 -3.85 7.06
CA ILE A 357 19.63 -4.42 5.72
C ILE A 357 20.82 -3.78 5.03
N LEU A 358 21.53 -4.54 4.20
CA LEU A 358 22.72 -4.05 3.52
C LEU A 358 22.33 -3.38 2.20
N ASN A 359 22.85 -2.17 1.97
CA ASN A 359 22.75 -1.54 0.66
C ASN A 359 23.74 -2.17 -0.35
N ARG A 360 23.78 -1.67 -1.59
CA ARG A 360 24.64 -2.21 -2.65
C ARG A 360 26.15 -2.09 -2.35
N GLN A 361 26.53 -1.15 -1.49
CA GLN A 361 27.91 -0.96 -1.04
C GLN A 361 28.24 -1.79 0.21
N GLY A 362 27.30 -2.63 0.68
CA GLY A 362 27.49 -3.45 1.88
C GLY A 362 27.34 -2.67 3.20
N GLN A 363 26.84 -1.44 3.16
CA GLN A 363 26.62 -0.63 4.35
C GLN A 363 25.31 -1.03 5.03
N PRO A 364 25.30 -1.22 6.35
CA PRO A 364 24.09 -1.53 7.10
C PRO A 364 23.21 -0.29 7.28
N LEU A 365 21.96 -0.39 6.84
CA LEU A 365 20.95 0.64 7.01
C LEU A 365 19.80 0.07 7.87
N PRO A 366 19.25 0.82 8.85
CA PRO A 366 18.12 0.34 9.63
C PRO A 366 16.86 0.23 8.75
N VAL A 367 16.03 -0.75 9.04
CA VAL A 367 14.75 -0.98 8.35
C VAL A 367 13.84 0.24 8.47
N SER A 368 13.84 0.89 9.64
CA SER A 368 13.20 2.20 9.83
C SER A 368 14.05 3.10 10.71
N ARG A 369 13.96 4.40 10.44
CA ARG A 369 14.58 5.47 11.24
C ARG A 369 13.68 5.96 12.38
N GLY A 370 12.40 5.54 12.35
CA GLY A 370 11.36 6.01 13.25
C GLY A 370 11.32 5.31 14.60
N GLN A 371 10.43 5.79 15.42
CA GLN A 371 10.09 5.21 16.73
C GLN A 371 8.74 4.51 16.64
N VAL A 372 8.65 3.34 17.25
CA VAL A 372 7.36 2.64 17.39
C VAL A 372 6.42 3.48 18.25
N ILE A 373 5.24 3.78 17.74
CA ILE A 373 4.23 4.58 18.44
C ILE A 373 3.44 3.64 19.38
N SER A 374 4.07 3.20 20.45
CA SER A 374 3.48 2.23 21.41
C SER A 374 2.15 2.68 22.03
N ARG A 375 1.85 3.98 22.03
CA ARG A 375 0.56 4.52 22.50
C ARG A 375 -0.60 4.31 21.52
N LEU A 376 -0.35 3.76 20.34
CA LEU A 376 -1.40 3.41 19.36
C LEU A 376 -2.07 2.07 19.70
N PHE A 377 -1.42 1.20 20.44
CA PHE A 377 -1.91 -0.14 20.81
C PHE A 377 -1.72 -0.44 22.29
#